data_dd8d66008b0da547e624ad374e27e6d6
#
_entry.id   dd8d66008b0da547e624ad374e27e6d6
#
_cell.length_a   1.000
_cell.length_b   1.000
_cell.length_c   1.000
_cell.angle_alpha   90.00
_cell.angle_beta   90.00
_cell.angle_gamma   90.00
#
_symmetry.space_group_name_H-M   'P 1'
#
loop_
_entity.id
_entity.type
_entity.pdbx_description
1 polymer ?
#
loop_
_entity_poly.entity_id
_entity_poly.type
_entity_poly.pdbx_seq_one_letter_code
_entity_poly.pdbx_strand_id
1 'polypeptide(L)'
;AVTEEPSTSNPVYEIIGTEKDFHGIINRPISNGAYTLKLTVTDVANDNLQYIYSWELYVQSSFLDGLLIADSENGTTTDLTLINNSQITNQYTKEERIFRHILETANGAAYDELLTSLTYEVMGNTAILGSSHLNQIWAISSTGKSIRFNCEDYSINGTWEDEKIFLYCPTDFQVKSYIRSSQLFIAYTNNGLYSFLNVAGNKFSMPNSVFNGFEINNNVYAANSSFSIGDNHLVWLDKPKGAFYSLNGTSYNTCTPYI
;
A
#
# COMPACT_ATOMS: atom_id res chain seq x y z
N ALA A 1 -10.71 -31.21 -4.83
CA ALA A 1 -10.74 -30.60 -3.49
C ALA A 1 -9.71 -29.47 -3.40
N VAL A 2 -9.94 -28.53 -2.51
CA VAL A 2 -9.01 -27.42 -2.21
C VAL A 2 -8.84 -27.32 -0.69
N THR A 3 -7.66 -26.91 -0.21
CA THR A 3 -7.43 -26.70 1.22
C THR A 3 -8.26 -25.53 1.76
N GLU A 4 -8.74 -25.63 3.00
CA GLU A 4 -9.46 -24.54 3.66
C GLU A 4 -8.55 -23.37 4.04
N GLU A 5 -7.29 -23.70 4.41
CA GLU A 5 -6.27 -22.72 4.73
C GLU A 5 -4.98 -22.93 3.92
N PRO A 6 -4.21 -21.88 3.63
CA PRO A 6 -2.94 -22.00 2.94
C PRO A 6 -1.87 -22.63 3.82
N SER A 7 -1.03 -23.47 3.24
CA SER A 7 0.25 -23.95 3.81
C SER A 7 0.20 -24.50 5.24
N THR A 8 -0.76 -25.37 5.56
CA THR A 8 -0.84 -26.01 6.87
C THR A 8 -0.15 -27.39 6.89
N SER A 9 0.42 -27.79 8.03
CA SER A 9 1.02 -29.11 8.22
C SER A 9 0.01 -30.25 8.21
N ASN A 10 -1.27 -29.96 8.52
CA ASN A 10 -2.39 -30.91 8.47
C ASN A 10 -3.54 -30.27 7.66
N PRO A 11 -3.47 -30.31 6.33
CA PRO A 11 -4.44 -29.62 5.51
C PRO A 11 -5.82 -30.28 5.58
N VAL A 12 -6.83 -29.47 5.88
CA VAL A 12 -8.24 -29.84 5.72
C VAL A 12 -8.64 -29.50 4.28
N TYR A 13 -9.33 -30.43 3.61
CA TYR A 13 -9.73 -30.26 2.22
C TYR A 13 -11.24 -30.15 2.09
N GLU A 14 -11.69 -29.11 1.41
CA GLU A 14 -13.07 -29.00 0.94
C GLU A 14 -13.20 -29.60 -0.45
N ILE A 15 -14.24 -30.41 -0.66
CA ILE A 15 -14.57 -30.95 -2.00
C ILE A 15 -15.31 -29.86 -2.78
N ILE A 16 -14.70 -29.36 -3.85
CA ILE A 16 -15.27 -28.29 -4.69
C ILE A 16 -15.98 -28.83 -5.93
N GLY A 17 -15.78 -30.11 -6.27
CA GLY A 17 -16.46 -30.75 -7.40
C GLY A 17 -16.05 -32.21 -7.56
N THR A 18 -16.89 -32.97 -8.25
CA THR A 18 -16.69 -34.40 -8.56
C THR A 18 -16.84 -34.68 -10.04
N GLU A 19 -17.17 -33.69 -10.84
CA GLU A 19 -17.38 -33.80 -12.27
C GLU A 19 -16.06 -33.93 -13.02
N LYS A 20 -16.08 -34.59 -14.17
CA LYS A 20 -14.92 -34.74 -15.05
C LYS A 20 -14.40 -33.38 -15.52
N ASP A 21 -15.30 -32.51 -15.89
CA ASP A 21 -15.00 -31.13 -16.31
C ASP A 21 -15.51 -30.20 -15.22
N PHE A 22 -14.60 -29.71 -14.38
CA PHE A 22 -14.95 -28.81 -13.28
C PHE A 22 -15.10 -27.38 -13.77
N HIS A 23 -16.30 -26.83 -13.58
CA HIS A 23 -16.61 -25.41 -13.77
C HIS A 23 -17.20 -24.89 -12.47
N GLY A 24 -16.41 -24.16 -11.70
CA GLY A 24 -16.88 -23.66 -10.40
C GLY A 24 -16.06 -22.47 -9.92
N ILE A 25 -16.60 -21.78 -8.92
CA ILE A 25 -15.93 -20.68 -8.25
C ILE A 25 -15.19 -21.26 -7.04
N ILE A 26 -13.90 -21.00 -6.96
CA ILE A 26 -13.08 -21.31 -5.78
C ILE A 26 -13.10 -20.09 -4.89
N ASN A 27 -13.97 -20.10 -3.87
CA ASN A 27 -14.09 -19.02 -2.92
C ASN A 27 -13.13 -19.23 -1.75
N ARG A 28 -11.95 -18.60 -1.83
CA ARG A 28 -10.92 -18.62 -0.78
C ARG A 28 -10.48 -17.22 -0.47
N PRO A 29 -10.20 -16.89 0.81
CA PRO A 29 -9.60 -15.62 1.18
C PRO A 29 -8.28 -15.35 0.46
N ILE A 30 -8.00 -14.09 0.20
CA ILE A 30 -6.69 -13.66 -0.28
C ILE A 30 -5.65 -14.03 0.78
N SER A 31 -4.55 -14.63 0.35
CA SER A 31 -3.49 -15.05 1.25
C SER A 31 -2.12 -14.96 0.59
N ASN A 32 -1.10 -14.66 1.39
CA ASN A 32 0.30 -14.71 0.97
C ASN A 32 0.82 -16.16 0.80
N GLY A 33 0.07 -17.16 1.29
CA GLY A 33 0.39 -18.57 1.14
C GLY A 33 -0.42 -19.23 0.03
N ALA A 34 0.12 -20.31 -0.54
CA ALA A 34 -0.59 -21.11 -1.53
C ALA A 34 -1.59 -22.07 -0.88
N TYR A 35 -2.78 -22.11 -1.42
CA TYR A 35 -3.71 -23.23 -1.18
C TYR A 35 -3.27 -24.44 -2.02
N THR A 36 -3.58 -25.64 -1.58
CA THR A 36 -3.35 -26.84 -2.39
C THR A 36 -4.63 -27.24 -3.09
N LEU A 37 -4.62 -27.22 -4.42
CA LEU A 37 -5.66 -27.82 -5.24
C LEU A 37 -5.31 -29.28 -5.47
N LYS A 38 -6.20 -30.21 -5.12
CA LYS A 38 -5.99 -31.65 -5.20
C LYS A 38 -7.04 -32.31 -6.07
N LEU A 39 -6.60 -33.03 -7.10
CA LEU A 39 -7.43 -33.94 -7.88
C LEU A 39 -7.16 -35.37 -7.43
N THR A 40 -8.20 -36.11 -7.11
CA THR A 40 -8.15 -37.56 -6.87
C THR A 40 -8.97 -38.24 -7.93
N VAL A 41 -8.34 -39.11 -8.70
CA VAL A 41 -9.00 -39.95 -9.68
C VAL A 41 -8.98 -41.40 -9.16
N THR A 42 -10.15 -42.03 -9.10
CA THR A 42 -10.30 -43.41 -8.63
C THR A 42 -10.59 -44.32 -9.82
N ASP A 43 -9.73 -45.30 -10.03
CA ASP A 43 -9.94 -46.34 -11.02
C ASP A 43 -10.75 -47.48 -10.38
N VAL A 44 -12.04 -47.46 -10.65
CA VAL A 44 -12.99 -48.45 -10.08
C VAL A 44 -12.77 -49.87 -10.64
N ALA A 45 -12.18 -49.97 -11.83
CA ALA A 45 -11.93 -51.27 -12.47
C ALA A 45 -10.68 -51.97 -11.89
N ASN A 46 -9.79 -51.25 -11.26
CA ASN A 46 -8.55 -51.72 -10.65
C ASN A 46 -8.55 -51.53 -9.13
N ASP A 47 -9.43 -52.20 -8.44
CA ASP A 47 -9.53 -52.24 -6.96
C ASP A 47 -9.59 -50.85 -6.30
N ASN A 48 -10.21 -49.87 -6.95
CA ASN A 48 -10.29 -48.50 -6.51
C ASN A 48 -8.91 -47.80 -6.34
N LEU A 49 -7.97 -48.17 -7.17
CA LEU A 49 -6.67 -47.51 -7.19
C LEU A 49 -6.82 -46.00 -7.38
N GLN A 50 -6.16 -45.24 -6.56
CA GLN A 50 -6.25 -43.76 -6.58
C GLN A 50 -5.00 -43.13 -7.16
N TYR A 51 -5.20 -42.19 -8.07
CA TYR A 51 -4.18 -41.30 -8.59
C TYR A 51 -4.44 -39.90 -8.05
N ILE A 52 -3.42 -39.28 -7.45
CA ILE A 52 -3.53 -37.99 -6.82
C ILE A 52 -2.60 -37.00 -7.54
N TYR A 53 -3.17 -35.88 -7.96
CA TYR A 53 -2.44 -34.76 -8.50
C TYR A 53 -2.68 -33.53 -7.61
N SER A 54 -1.63 -32.76 -7.36
CA SER A 54 -1.71 -31.56 -6.54
C SER A 54 -1.04 -30.37 -7.23
N TRP A 55 -1.66 -29.20 -7.10
CA TRP A 55 -1.15 -27.92 -7.59
C TRP A 55 -1.24 -26.87 -6.49
N GLU A 56 -0.34 -25.91 -6.55
CA GLU A 56 -0.44 -24.70 -5.76
C GLU A 56 -1.44 -23.73 -6.41
N LEU A 57 -2.34 -23.19 -5.60
CA LEU A 57 -3.34 -22.21 -5.99
C LEU A 57 -3.10 -20.92 -5.20
N TYR A 58 -2.73 -19.85 -5.89
CA TYR A 58 -2.59 -18.52 -5.30
C TYR A 58 -3.87 -17.73 -5.54
N VAL A 59 -4.51 -17.30 -4.46
CA VAL A 59 -5.66 -16.41 -4.51
C VAL A 59 -5.18 -15.00 -4.25
N GLN A 60 -5.23 -14.17 -5.26
CA GLN A 60 -4.74 -12.79 -5.21
C GLN A 60 -5.89 -11.82 -5.53
N SER A 61 -5.82 -10.63 -4.94
CA SER A 61 -6.71 -9.55 -5.34
C SER A 61 -6.39 -9.14 -6.79
N SER A 62 -7.42 -8.92 -7.59
CA SER A 62 -7.24 -8.30 -8.91
C SER A 62 -6.88 -6.82 -8.82
N PHE A 63 -6.85 -6.26 -7.62
CA PHE A 63 -6.52 -4.86 -7.34
C PHE A 63 -5.07 -4.63 -6.90
N LEU A 64 -4.23 -5.68 -6.81
CA LEU A 64 -2.87 -5.53 -6.27
C LEU A 64 -1.88 -4.88 -7.23
N ASP A 65 -2.06 -5.05 -8.54
CA ASP A 65 -1.12 -4.54 -9.55
C ASP A 65 -1.85 -3.69 -10.58
N GLY A 66 -1.21 -2.62 -11.04
CA GLY A 66 -1.77 -1.79 -12.10
C GLY A 66 -1.46 -0.31 -11.92
N LEU A 67 -2.01 0.49 -12.81
CA LEU A 67 -1.99 1.95 -12.72
C LEU A 67 -3.25 2.43 -12.00
N LEU A 68 -3.08 2.99 -10.81
CA LEU A 68 -4.15 3.61 -10.06
C LEU A 68 -4.23 5.11 -10.37
N ILE A 69 -5.40 5.58 -10.69
CA ILE A 69 -5.69 6.97 -11.05
C ILE A 69 -6.78 7.50 -10.12
N ALA A 70 -6.54 8.67 -9.55
CA ALA A 70 -7.59 9.46 -8.92
C ALA A 70 -8.26 10.29 -10.00
N ASP A 71 -9.55 10.10 -10.20
CA ASP A 71 -10.34 10.79 -11.20
C ASP A 71 -11.59 11.44 -10.60
N SER A 72 -12.13 12.42 -11.29
CA SER A 72 -13.30 13.17 -10.87
C SER A 72 -14.21 13.44 -12.05
N GLU A 73 -15.45 12.99 -11.96
CA GLU A 73 -16.45 13.26 -13.01
C GLU A 73 -17.11 14.64 -12.87
N ASN A 74 -17.15 15.18 -11.67
CA ASN A 74 -17.87 16.42 -11.35
C ASN A 74 -16.96 17.59 -10.91
N GLY A 75 -15.65 17.35 -10.79
CA GLY A 75 -14.67 18.37 -10.36
C GLY A 75 -14.71 18.70 -8.87
N THR A 76 -15.45 17.95 -8.06
CA THR A 76 -15.61 18.20 -6.61
C THR A 76 -15.35 16.96 -5.76
N THR A 77 -15.71 15.79 -6.25
CA THR A 77 -15.48 14.49 -5.59
C THR A 77 -14.43 13.68 -6.36
N THR A 78 -13.80 12.75 -5.70
CA THR A 78 -12.84 11.83 -6.34
C THR A 78 -13.26 10.39 -6.19
N ASP A 79 -13.12 9.65 -7.27
CA ASP A 79 -13.10 8.21 -7.21
C ASP A 79 -11.74 7.67 -7.69
N LEU A 80 -11.56 6.35 -7.64
CA LEU A 80 -10.36 5.70 -8.13
C LEU A 80 -10.68 4.79 -9.30
N THR A 81 -9.80 4.83 -10.30
CA THR A 81 -9.80 3.93 -11.45
C THR A 81 -8.49 3.14 -11.46
N LEU A 82 -8.57 1.81 -11.50
CA LEU A 82 -7.42 0.93 -11.65
C LEU A 82 -7.40 0.33 -13.05
N ILE A 83 -6.26 0.45 -13.72
CA ILE A 83 -6.04 -0.09 -15.07
C ILE A 83 -4.98 -1.19 -15.00
N ASN A 84 -5.34 -2.39 -15.47
CA ASN A 84 -4.45 -3.52 -15.64
C ASN A 84 -4.30 -3.86 -17.11
N ASN A 85 -3.10 -3.80 -17.64
CA ASN A 85 -2.79 -4.29 -18.98
C ASN A 85 -1.31 -4.70 -19.10
N SER A 86 -0.96 -5.36 -20.20
CA SER A 86 0.40 -5.87 -20.42
C SER A 86 1.49 -4.80 -20.56
N GLN A 87 1.13 -3.54 -20.75
CA GLN A 87 2.09 -2.44 -20.92
C GLN A 87 2.48 -1.79 -19.59
N ILE A 88 1.56 -1.78 -18.61
CA ILE A 88 1.74 -1.07 -17.35
C ILE A 88 1.78 -2.00 -16.13
N THR A 89 1.24 -3.22 -16.26
CA THR A 89 1.21 -4.19 -15.15
C THR A 89 2.25 -5.27 -15.40
N ASN A 90 3.22 -5.39 -14.51
CA ASN A 90 4.31 -6.35 -14.65
C ASN A 90 3.77 -7.79 -14.76
N GLN A 91 4.28 -8.56 -15.74
CA GLN A 91 3.89 -9.95 -15.99
C GLN A 91 2.38 -10.18 -16.26
N TYR A 92 1.64 -9.13 -16.55
CA TYR A 92 0.22 -9.25 -16.87
C TYR A 92 0.02 -9.79 -18.30
N THR A 93 -0.63 -10.93 -18.42
CA THR A 93 -0.83 -11.66 -19.71
C THR A 93 -2.29 -11.74 -20.12
N LYS A 94 -3.19 -11.15 -19.34
CA LYS A 94 -4.63 -11.19 -19.57
C LYS A 94 -5.09 -9.99 -20.42
N GLU A 95 -6.33 -10.00 -20.84
CA GLU A 95 -6.97 -8.85 -21.47
C GLU A 95 -7.00 -7.64 -20.53
N GLU A 96 -6.93 -6.45 -21.10
CA GLU A 96 -7.03 -5.20 -20.36
C GLU A 96 -8.28 -5.19 -19.48
N ARG A 97 -8.10 -4.74 -18.24
CA ARG A 97 -9.19 -4.53 -17.28
C ARG A 97 -9.14 -3.12 -16.73
N ILE A 98 -10.29 -2.48 -16.70
CA ILE A 98 -10.46 -1.15 -16.11
C ILE A 98 -11.54 -1.25 -15.04
N PHE A 99 -11.14 -1.04 -13.81
CA PHE A 99 -12.04 -0.99 -12.66
C PHE A 99 -12.30 0.48 -12.33
N ARG A 100 -13.55 0.89 -12.42
CA ARG A 100 -13.99 2.27 -12.13
C ARG A 100 -14.81 2.30 -10.85
N HIS A 101 -14.98 3.49 -10.28
CA HIS A 101 -15.80 3.72 -9.09
C HIS A 101 -15.38 2.83 -7.91
N ILE A 102 -14.07 2.72 -7.70
CA ILE A 102 -13.50 1.82 -6.70
C ILE A 102 -13.82 2.31 -5.29
N LEU A 103 -13.69 3.62 -5.01
CA LEU A 103 -14.02 4.17 -3.69
C LEU A 103 -15.49 4.08 -3.40
N GLU A 104 -16.35 4.44 -4.35
CA GLU A 104 -17.80 4.30 -4.22
C GLU A 104 -18.19 2.84 -3.93
N THR A 105 -17.59 1.89 -4.66
CA THR A 105 -17.86 0.47 -4.46
C THR A 105 -17.39 -0.02 -3.08
N ALA A 106 -16.20 0.40 -2.66
CA ALA A 106 -15.59 -0.07 -1.41
C ALA A 106 -16.17 0.60 -0.16
N ASN A 107 -16.57 1.87 -0.26
CA ASN A 107 -16.95 2.69 0.91
C ASN A 107 -18.39 3.21 0.86
N GLY A 108 -19.14 2.90 -0.20
CA GLY A 108 -20.54 3.33 -0.40
C GLY A 108 -20.70 4.73 -0.99
N ALA A 109 -19.60 5.47 -1.18
CA ALA A 109 -19.58 6.78 -1.82
C ALA A 109 -18.17 7.11 -2.36
N ALA A 110 -18.11 7.94 -3.40
CA ALA A 110 -16.88 8.62 -3.80
C ALA A 110 -16.39 9.54 -2.67
N TYR A 111 -15.10 9.86 -2.67
CA TYR A 111 -14.55 10.79 -1.68
C TYR A 111 -15.00 12.23 -1.98
N ASP A 112 -15.41 12.98 -0.97
CA ASP A 112 -16.09 14.28 -1.07
C ASP A 112 -15.16 15.48 -1.32
N GLU A 113 -13.87 15.24 -1.62
CA GLU A 113 -12.89 16.25 -2.04
C GLU A 113 -12.07 15.74 -3.23
N LEU A 114 -11.38 16.64 -3.93
CA LEU A 114 -10.43 16.25 -4.96
C LEU A 114 -9.16 15.71 -4.32
N LEU A 115 -8.73 14.52 -4.73
CA LEU A 115 -7.44 13.97 -4.37
C LEU A 115 -6.38 14.46 -5.37
N THR A 116 -5.32 15.07 -4.86
CA THR A 116 -4.24 15.68 -5.66
C THR A 116 -2.98 14.84 -5.69
N SER A 117 -2.86 13.87 -4.79
CA SER A 117 -1.70 12.99 -4.71
C SER A 117 -2.09 11.61 -4.18
N LEU A 118 -1.52 10.58 -4.79
CA LEU A 118 -1.57 9.21 -4.31
C LEU A 118 -0.14 8.71 -4.11
N THR A 119 0.12 8.12 -2.96
CA THR A 119 1.40 7.51 -2.62
C THR A 119 1.18 6.08 -2.16
N TYR A 120 1.71 5.12 -2.91
CA TYR A 120 1.69 3.71 -2.52
C TYR A 120 2.81 3.42 -1.54
N GLU A 121 2.49 2.81 -0.43
CA GLU A 121 3.44 2.43 0.58
C GLU A 121 3.29 0.96 0.95
N VAL A 122 4.32 0.20 0.67
CA VAL A 122 4.50 -1.14 1.21
C VAL A 122 5.02 -0.97 2.63
N MET A 123 4.17 -1.16 3.61
CA MET A 123 4.58 -1.22 5.01
C MET A 123 5.41 -2.47 5.21
N GLY A 124 6.70 -2.36 4.90
CA GLY A 124 7.61 -3.49 4.81
C GLY A 124 7.72 -4.27 6.10
N ASN A 125 8.02 -5.55 5.92
CA ASN A 125 8.31 -6.56 6.92
C ASN A 125 9.56 -6.20 7.72
N THR A 126 9.47 -5.21 8.57
CA THR A 126 10.45 -5.10 9.64
C THR A 126 9.94 -5.93 10.81
N ALA A 127 10.75 -6.85 11.31
CA ALA A 127 10.46 -7.74 12.43
C ALA A 127 10.02 -7.02 13.73
N ILE A 128 9.89 -5.71 13.69
CA ILE A 128 9.44 -4.80 14.74
C ILE A 128 7.92 -4.59 14.72
N LEU A 129 7.27 -4.89 13.58
CA LEU A 129 5.84 -4.68 13.38
C LEU A 129 5.13 -6.01 13.37
N GLY A 130 4.64 -6.47 14.48
CA GLY A 130 3.75 -7.62 14.49
C GLY A 130 2.77 -7.64 13.32
N SER A 131 3.01 -8.50 12.38
CA SER A 131 2.10 -9.32 11.57
C SER A 131 0.92 -8.74 10.78
N SER A 132 0.86 -7.51 10.38
CA SER A 132 -0.09 -7.15 9.31
C SER A 132 0.57 -6.24 8.31
N HIS A 133 1.05 -6.85 7.24
CA HIS A 133 1.57 -6.13 6.05
C HIS A 133 0.39 -5.51 5.30
N LEU A 134 -0.09 -4.40 5.77
CA LEU A 134 -1.09 -3.66 5.03
C LEU A 134 -0.36 -2.78 4.03
N ASN A 135 -0.30 -3.22 2.79
CA ASN A 135 -0.03 -2.34 1.68
C ASN A 135 -1.08 -1.24 1.69
N GLN A 136 -0.66 0.01 1.71
CA GLN A 136 -1.56 1.14 1.87
C GLN A 136 -1.31 2.20 0.80
N ILE A 137 -2.38 2.87 0.44
CA ILE A 137 -2.35 4.06 -0.39
C ILE A 137 -2.64 5.25 0.52
N TRP A 138 -1.73 6.21 0.49
CA TRP A 138 -1.84 7.48 1.18
C TRP A 138 -2.22 8.55 0.18
N ALA A 139 -3.32 9.23 0.41
CA ALA A 139 -3.82 10.26 -0.47
C ALA A 139 -3.83 11.62 0.24
N ILE A 140 -3.69 12.68 -0.56
CA ILE A 140 -3.77 14.06 -0.10
C ILE A 140 -4.87 14.73 -0.91
N SER A 141 -5.80 15.38 -0.20
CA SER A 141 -6.85 16.16 -0.84
C SER A 141 -6.38 17.55 -1.28
N SER A 142 -7.19 18.22 -2.07
CA SER A 142 -6.96 19.61 -2.50
C SER A 142 -6.90 20.61 -1.34
N THR A 143 -7.49 20.27 -0.21
CA THR A 143 -7.43 21.07 1.03
C THR A 143 -6.26 20.69 1.93
N GLY A 144 -5.44 19.70 1.53
CA GLY A 144 -4.30 19.21 2.31
C GLY A 144 -4.66 18.19 3.39
N LYS A 145 -5.89 17.68 3.40
CA LYS A 145 -6.27 16.59 4.28
C LYS A 145 -5.66 15.27 3.79
N SER A 146 -5.41 14.39 4.72
CA SER A 146 -4.84 13.07 4.44
C SER A 146 -5.86 11.97 4.62
N ILE A 147 -5.79 10.99 3.73
CA ILE A 147 -6.60 9.77 3.79
C ILE A 147 -5.71 8.58 3.54
N ARG A 148 -6.07 7.46 4.13
CA ARG A 148 -5.39 6.19 3.96
C ARG A 148 -6.37 5.10 3.55
N PHE A 149 -6.03 4.41 2.47
CA PHE A 149 -6.80 3.28 1.95
C PHE A 149 -6.01 1.98 2.11
N ASN A 150 -6.73 0.89 2.34
CA ASN A 150 -6.18 -0.45 2.20
C ASN A 150 -6.06 -0.81 0.71
N CYS A 151 -4.92 -1.32 0.25
CA CYS A 151 -4.72 -1.71 -1.14
C CYS A 151 -5.48 -2.97 -1.57
N GLU A 152 -5.92 -3.80 -0.63
CA GLU A 152 -6.57 -5.06 -0.96
C GLU A 152 -8.03 -4.86 -1.38
N ASP A 153 -8.71 -3.92 -0.74
CA ASP A 153 -10.15 -3.69 -0.92
C ASP A 153 -10.53 -2.21 -1.06
N TYR A 154 -9.57 -1.28 -1.01
CA TYR A 154 -9.72 0.17 -1.07
C TYR A 154 -10.63 0.76 0.02
N SER A 155 -10.86 0.01 1.09
CA SER A 155 -11.55 0.56 2.27
C SER A 155 -10.73 1.68 2.91
N ILE A 156 -11.43 2.73 3.35
CA ILE A 156 -10.81 3.81 4.11
C ILE A 156 -10.48 3.28 5.51
N ASN A 157 -9.20 3.27 5.86
CA ASN A 157 -8.73 2.80 7.16
C ASN A 157 -8.07 3.89 8.01
N GLY A 158 -8.16 5.12 7.59
CA GLY A 158 -7.74 6.30 8.33
C GLY A 158 -8.12 7.56 7.59
N THR A 159 -8.77 8.47 8.30
CA THR A 159 -9.08 9.81 7.83
C THR A 159 -8.37 10.84 8.70
N TRP A 160 -8.39 12.07 8.24
CA TRP A 160 -7.87 13.21 8.98
C TRP A 160 -8.54 13.41 10.34
N GLU A 161 -9.86 13.22 10.40
CA GLU A 161 -10.68 13.54 11.57
C GLU A 161 -10.52 12.51 12.70
N ASP A 162 -10.20 11.26 12.39
CA ASP A 162 -10.19 10.19 13.40
C ASP A 162 -8.83 9.97 14.08
N GLU A 163 -7.91 10.92 13.93
CA GLU A 163 -6.57 10.86 14.53
C GLU A 163 -5.81 9.54 14.26
N LYS A 164 -6.22 8.80 13.23
CA LYS A 164 -5.58 7.52 12.88
C LYS A 164 -4.29 7.69 12.08
N ILE A 165 -4.12 8.85 11.47
CA ILE A 165 -2.97 9.15 10.61
C ILE A 165 -1.88 9.89 11.37
N PHE A 166 -2.25 10.91 12.14
CA PHE A 166 -1.32 11.74 12.91
C PHE A 166 -1.63 11.68 14.40
N LEU A 167 -0.58 11.73 15.22
CA LEU A 167 -0.74 11.89 16.68
C LEU A 167 -1.17 13.30 17.08
N TYR A 168 -0.82 14.27 16.25
CA TYR A 168 -1.10 15.67 16.51
C TYR A 168 -1.33 16.41 15.19
N CYS A 169 -2.47 17.07 15.09
CA CYS A 169 -2.84 17.95 13.98
C CYS A 169 -3.18 19.34 14.57
N PRO A 170 -2.30 20.33 14.41
CA PRO A 170 -2.64 21.71 14.80
C PRO A 170 -3.73 22.27 13.90
N THR A 171 -4.32 23.38 14.32
CA THR A 171 -5.23 24.17 13.49
C THR A 171 -4.54 24.54 12.17
N ASP A 172 -5.27 24.50 11.07
CA ASP A 172 -4.77 24.80 9.72
C ASP A 172 -3.65 23.87 9.20
N PHE A 173 -3.53 22.68 9.80
CA PHE A 173 -2.57 21.68 9.37
C PHE A 173 -2.90 21.17 7.95
N GLN A 174 -1.88 21.12 7.10
CA GLN A 174 -2.02 20.62 5.72
C GLN A 174 -0.85 19.74 5.37
N VAL A 175 -1.13 18.55 4.83
CA VAL A 175 -0.14 17.69 4.23
C VAL A 175 0.12 18.16 2.80
N LYS A 176 1.39 18.29 2.43
CA LYS A 176 1.83 18.70 1.09
C LYS A 176 2.35 17.54 0.26
N SER A 177 3.04 16.62 0.90
CA SER A 177 3.53 15.41 0.25
C SER A 177 3.89 14.33 1.25
N TYR A 178 3.90 13.09 0.76
CA TYR A 178 4.50 11.95 1.43
C TYR A 178 5.82 11.59 0.75
N ILE A 179 6.81 11.27 1.55
CA ILE A 179 8.17 10.99 1.08
C ILE A 179 8.61 9.67 1.67
N ARG A 180 9.06 8.77 0.82
CA ARG A 180 9.62 7.48 1.20
C ARG A 180 11.10 7.38 0.87
N SER A 181 11.90 6.96 1.84
CA SER A 181 13.19 6.33 1.63
C SER A 181 13.15 4.88 2.15
N SER A 182 14.22 4.10 1.99
CA SER A 182 14.21 2.68 2.38
C SER A 182 13.76 2.41 3.83
N GLN A 183 14.02 3.35 4.75
CA GLN A 183 13.72 3.20 6.18
C GLN A 183 12.84 4.30 6.76
N LEU A 184 12.55 5.35 5.98
CA LEU A 184 11.82 6.51 6.44
C LEU A 184 10.56 6.71 5.62
N PHE A 185 9.44 6.86 6.30
CA PHE A 185 8.22 7.39 5.72
C PHE A 185 7.85 8.69 6.43
N ILE A 186 7.76 9.78 5.68
CA ILE A 186 7.64 11.13 6.21
C ILE A 186 6.50 11.85 5.52
N ALA A 187 5.72 12.57 6.31
CA ALA A 187 4.77 13.56 5.81
C ALA A 187 5.41 14.96 5.86
N TYR A 188 5.54 15.60 4.72
CA TYR A 188 5.85 17.03 4.64
C TYR A 188 4.55 17.84 4.74
N THR A 189 4.52 18.80 5.64
CA THR A 189 3.34 19.57 5.98
C THR A 189 3.66 21.06 6.05
N ASN A 190 2.63 21.90 6.17
CA ASN A 190 2.83 23.32 6.43
C ASN A 190 3.41 23.62 7.84
N ASN A 191 3.44 22.62 8.72
CA ASN A 191 3.96 22.72 10.09
C ASN A 191 5.25 21.91 10.29
N GLY A 192 5.97 21.54 9.22
CA GLY A 192 7.23 20.80 9.27
C GLY A 192 7.13 19.35 8.79
N LEU A 193 8.10 18.56 9.16
CA LEU A 193 8.22 17.15 8.77
C LEU A 193 7.82 16.24 9.93
N TYR A 194 6.95 15.30 9.64
CA TYR A 194 6.43 14.30 10.58
C TYR A 194 6.92 12.93 10.15
N SER A 195 7.61 12.24 11.05
CA SER A 195 8.07 10.88 10.81
C SER A 195 7.01 9.86 11.19
N PHE A 196 6.83 8.84 10.36
CA PHE A 196 5.97 7.72 10.68
C PHE A 196 6.67 6.79 11.68
N LEU A 197 6.00 6.50 12.78
CA LEU A 197 6.54 5.68 13.86
C LEU A 197 5.61 4.50 14.18
N ASN A 198 6.17 3.31 14.12
CA ASN A 198 5.47 2.09 14.49
C ASN A 198 5.03 2.05 15.95
N VAL A 199 5.92 2.52 16.84
CA VAL A 199 5.67 2.58 18.28
C VAL A 199 4.51 3.48 18.67
N ALA A 200 4.09 4.37 17.75
CA ALA A 200 2.96 5.26 17.94
C ALA A 200 1.64 4.71 17.38
N GLY A 201 1.52 3.39 17.20
CA GLY A 201 0.32 2.77 16.64
C GLY A 201 0.16 2.98 15.14
N ASN A 202 1.26 3.00 14.39
CA ASN A 202 1.29 3.25 12.95
C ASN A 202 0.75 4.64 12.56
N LYS A 203 1.22 5.67 13.26
CA LYS A 203 0.87 7.08 13.01
C LYS A 203 2.11 7.92 12.81
N PHE A 204 1.92 9.08 12.16
CA PHE A 204 2.94 10.12 12.17
C PHE A 204 3.07 10.73 13.56
N SER A 205 4.30 10.97 13.97
CA SER A 205 4.65 11.51 15.29
C SER A 205 4.37 13.02 15.39
N MET A 206 4.95 13.63 16.41
CA MET A 206 5.07 15.10 16.50
C MET A 206 6.04 15.62 15.44
N PRO A 207 5.95 16.91 15.05
CA PRO A 207 6.89 17.51 14.11
C PRO A 207 8.32 17.37 14.62
N ASN A 208 9.23 17.01 13.74
CA ASN A 208 10.63 16.83 14.09
C ASN A 208 11.31 18.20 14.28
N SER A 209 11.80 18.49 15.49
CA SER A 209 12.44 19.77 15.85
C SER A 209 13.71 20.07 15.07
N VAL A 210 14.33 19.07 14.42
CA VAL A 210 15.50 19.27 13.55
C VAL A 210 15.21 20.22 12.40
N PHE A 211 13.95 20.30 11.96
CA PHE A 211 13.53 21.21 10.89
C PHE A 211 13.12 22.61 11.36
N ASN A 212 13.20 22.87 12.66
CA ASN A 212 12.93 24.20 13.17
C ASN A 212 13.96 25.20 12.63
N GLY A 213 13.47 26.26 12.02
CA GLY A 213 14.33 27.28 11.41
C GLY A 213 14.72 27.03 9.95
N PHE A 214 14.17 25.96 9.33
CA PHE A 214 14.24 25.75 7.88
C PHE A 214 12.93 26.17 7.23
N GLU A 215 13.03 26.98 6.19
CA GLU A 215 11.92 27.22 5.26
C GLU A 215 12.09 26.30 4.07
N ILE A 216 11.50 25.12 4.16
CA ILE A 216 11.63 24.09 3.14
C ILE A 216 10.84 24.53 1.91
N ASN A 217 11.50 24.59 0.77
CA ASN A 217 10.81 24.75 -0.50
C ASN A 217 9.90 23.53 -0.74
N ASN A 218 8.80 23.70 -1.46
CA ASN A 218 7.69 22.73 -1.60
C ASN A 218 8.10 21.30 -2.03
N ASN A 219 9.37 21.06 -2.32
CA ASN A 219 9.88 19.77 -2.76
C ASN A 219 10.95 19.25 -1.80
N VAL A 220 10.63 18.20 -1.09
CA VAL A 220 11.58 17.37 -0.36
C VAL A 220 11.72 16.05 -1.13
N TYR A 221 12.93 15.62 -1.35
CA TYR A 221 13.22 14.42 -2.12
C TYR A 221 13.88 13.37 -1.24
N ALA A 222 13.47 12.12 -1.42
CA ALA A 222 14.23 10.99 -0.91
C ALA A 222 15.40 10.71 -1.87
N ALA A 223 16.61 10.74 -1.37
CA ALA A 223 17.76 10.29 -2.15
C ALA A 223 17.86 8.76 -2.04
N ASN A 224 17.70 8.07 -3.15
CA ASN A 224 17.86 6.64 -3.24
C ASN A 224 19.36 6.26 -3.40
N SER A 225 19.68 5.05 -2.95
CA SER A 225 21.00 4.44 -2.79
C SER A 225 21.94 4.37 -3.99
N SER A 226 21.48 4.66 -5.18
CA SER A 226 22.33 4.60 -6.38
C SER A 226 23.44 5.65 -6.45
N PHE A 227 23.45 6.59 -5.52
CA PHE A 227 24.47 7.61 -5.40
C PHE A 227 25.04 7.59 -3.98
N SER A 228 26.01 6.81 -3.66
CA SER A 228 26.89 6.76 -2.46
C SER A 228 26.46 7.49 -1.15
N ILE A 229 25.24 7.97 -1.05
CA ILE A 229 24.70 8.75 0.08
C ILE A 229 24.00 7.82 1.09
N GLY A 230 23.76 6.56 0.72
CA GLY A 230 23.01 5.60 1.54
C GLY A 230 21.48 5.79 1.47
N ASP A 231 20.75 4.72 1.72
CA ASP A 231 19.31 4.58 1.50
C ASP A 231 18.40 5.43 2.41
N ASN A 232 18.98 6.23 3.30
CA ASN A 232 18.26 6.83 4.42
C ASN A 232 18.32 8.35 4.44
N HIS A 233 18.71 8.98 3.35
CA HIS A 233 18.84 10.42 3.30
C HIS A 233 17.59 11.09 2.72
N LEU A 234 17.11 12.12 3.40
CA LEU A 234 16.20 13.12 2.85
C LEU A 234 17.01 14.33 2.43
N VAL A 235 16.72 14.86 1.27
CA VAL A 235 17.37 16.07 0.75
C VAL A 235 16.31 17.12 0.44
N TRP A 236 16.55 18.35 0.85
CA TRP A 236 15.68 19.48 0.54
C TRP A 236 16.48 20.73 0.26
N LEU A 237 15.85 21.67 -0.44
CA LEU A 237 16.37 23.03 -0.61
C LEU A 237 15.80 23.94 0.48
N ASP A 238 16.68 24.52 1.28
CA ASP A 238 16.31 25.64 2.15
C ASP A 238 16.33 26.93 1.33
N LYS A 239 15.15 27.43 1.01
CA LYS A 239 14.97 28.56 0.10
C LYS A 239 15.65 29.84 0.58
N PRO A 240 15.53 30.29 1.85
CA PRO A 240 16.20 31.47 2.33
C PRO A 240 17.72 31.39 2.29
N LYS A 241 18.29 30.21 2.56
CA LYS A 241 19.73 29.99 2.55
C LYS A 241 20.28 29.67 1.17
N GLY A 242 19.41 29.32 0.20
CA GLY A 242 19.81 28.93 -1.16
C GLY A 242 20.70 27.67 -1.19
N ALA A 243 20.62 26.83 -0.18
CA ALA A 243 21.48 25.67 0.00
C ALA A 243 20.66 24.38 0.17
N PHE A 244 21.23 23.29 -0.33
CA PHE A 244 20.67 21.96 -0.07
C PHE A 244 21.13 21.45 1.30
N TYR A 245 20.21 20.80 1.98
CA TYR A 245 20.44 20.14 3.24
C TYR A 245 20.02 18.69 3.16
N SER A 246 20.67 17.85 3.95
CA SER A 246 20.31 16.45 4.07
C SER A 246 20.09 16.05 5.53
N LEU A 247 19.19 15.13 5.75
CA LEU A 247 18.97 14.42 6.98
C LEU A 247 19.28 12.94 6.76
N ASN A 248 20.19 12.41 7.56
CA ASN A 248 20.42 10.97 7.61
C ASN A 248 19.36 10.30 8.50
N GLY A 249 18.63 9.34 7.97
CA GLY A 249 17.57 8.65 8.69
C GLY A 249 17.97 7.80 9.88
N THR A 250 19.24 7.48 10.02
CA THR A 250 19.76 6.82 11.22
C THR A 250 20.11 7.79 12.34
N SER A 251 20.17 9.08 12.04
CA SER A 251 20.56 10.14 12.96
C SER A 251 19.61 11.32 12.83
N TYR A 252 18.42 11.21 13.37
CA TYR A 252 17.34 12.21 13.29
C TYR A 252 17.69 13.62 13.84
N ASN A 253 18.91 13.80 14.34
CA ASN A 253 19.25 14.96 15.17
C ASN A 253 20.13 15.98 14.48
N THR A 254 20.59 15.75 13.27
CA THR A 254 21.52 16.69 12.61
C THR A 254 21.20 16.84 11.13
N CYS A 255 20.85 18.06 10.74
CA CYS A 255 20.83 18.45 9.34
C CYS A 255 22.20 18.95 8.94
N THR A 256 22.75 18.39 7.88
CA THR A 256 24.03 18.84 7.34
C THR A 256 23.83 19.48 5.96
N PRO A 257 24.60 20.53 5.62
CA PRO A 257 24.61 21.02 4.25
C PRO A 257 24.97 19.88 3.29
N TYR A 258 24.21 19.78 2.22
CA TYR A 258 24.48 18.85 1.16
C TYR A 258 25.42 19.56 0.16
N ILE A 259 26.67 19.12 0.12
CA ILE A 259 27.71 19.68 -0.76
C ILE A 259 27.84 18.84 -2.02
#